data_6b7577aaff3d3f5c0ecf4aefd2a30be0
#
_entry.id   6b7577aaff3d3f5c0ecf4aefd2a30be0
#
_cell.length_a   1.000
_cell.length_b   1.000
_cell.length_c   1.000
_cell.angle_alpha   90.00
_cell.angle_beta   90.00
_cell.angle_gamma   90.00
#
_symmetry.space_group_name_H-M   'P 1'
#
loop_
_entity.id
_entity.type
_entity.pdbx_description
1 polymer ?
#
loop_
_entity_poly.entity_id
_entity_poly.type
_entity_poly.pdbx_seq_one_letter_code
_entity_poly.pdbx_strand_id
1 'polypeptide(L)'
;MKNKDVNYFKLQAKNLYRDYQTKQPYIDDVDGQTYYQYSPKYFDIDQLFVDYDWDEENFSLMKAQHLIANMVGFNKWADLLKAQPEELELAHLLLDNQEKIHLEDWNMYIARIEYDNRVVLDPASKLEIFKKVFLEEEGHHSPFPPYKLSQK
;
A
#
# COMPACT_ATOMS: atom_id res chain seq x y z
N MET A 1 -8.78 9.79 -14.19
CA MET A 1 -8.25 11.15 -14.17
C MET A 1 -7.24 11.29 -13.05
N LYS A 2 -6.12 11.92 -13.33
CA LYS A 2 -5.00 12.03 -12.39
C LYS A 2 -5.41 12.65 -11.05
N ASN A 3 -6.20 13.74 -11.08
CA ASN A 3 -6.60 14.43 -9.84
C ASN A 3 -7.44 13.55 -8.93
N LYS A 4 -8.27 12.69 -9.51
CA LYS A 4 -9.10 11.76 -8.73
C LYS A 4 -8.24 10.77 -7.96
N ASP A 5 -7.23 10.21 -8.61
CA ASP A 5 -6.35 9.24 -7.98
C ASP A 5 -5.44 9.91 -6.94
N VAL A 6 -4.92 11.10 -7.23
CA VAL A 6 -4.12 11.85 -6.25
C VAL A 6 -4.93 12.13 -4.99
N ASN A 7 -6.20 12.55 -5.14
CA ASN A 7 -7.07 12.82 -4.01
C ASN A 7 -7.36 11.55 -3.21
N TYR A 8 -7.53 10.42 -3.89
CA TYR A 8 -7.66 9.12 -3.24
C TYR A 8 -6.46 8.84 -2.34
N PHE A 9 -5.24 9.00 -2.85
CA PHE A 9 -4.03 8.72 -2.06
C PHE A 9 -3.85 9.71 -0.92
N LYS A 10 -4.22 10.97 -1.10
CA LYS A 10 -4.20 11.95 -0.01
C LYS A 10 -5.14 11.52 1.11
N LEU A 11 -6.33 11.03 0.76
CA LEU A 11 -7.27 10.52 1.76
C LEU A 11 -6.72 9.29 2.48
N GLN A 12 -6.10 8.38 1.73
CA GLN A 12 -5.51 7.18 2.35
C GLN A 12 -4.40 7.56 3.35
N ALA A 13 -3.57 8.53 3.01
CA ALA A 13 -2.54 9.00 3.93
C ALA A 13 -3.14 9.61 5.20
N LYS A 14 -4.21 10.37 5.07
CA LYS A 14 -4.92 10.93 6.24
C LYS A 14 -5.53 9.82 7.09
N ASN A 15 -6.11 8.81 6.45
CA ASN A 15 -6.70 7.67 7.16
C ASN A 15 -5.64 6.89 7.93
N LEU A 16 -4.49 6.66 7.30
CA LEU A 16 -3.38 5.97 7.96
C LEU A 16 -2.89 6.76 9.16
N TYR A 17 -2.70 8.07 9.00
CA TYR A 17 -2.24 8.91 10.09
C TYR A 17 -3.28 8.98 11.22
N ARG A 18 -4.56 9.01 10.88
CA ARG A 18 -5.64 8.99 11.87
C ARG A 18 -5.59 7.71 12.71
N ASP A 19 -5.35 6.56 12.05
CA ASP A 19 -5.21 5.29 12.76
C ASP A 19 -3.99 5.30 13.69
N TYR A 20 -2.88 5.89 13.23
CA TYR A 20 -1.70 6.06 14.06
C TYR A 20 -2.02 6.89 15.32
N GLN A 21 -2.83 7.91 15.18
CA GLN A 21 -3.18 8.80 16.29
C GLN A 21 -4.03 8.11 17.37
N THR A 22 -4.54 6.92 17.12
CA THR A 22 -5.24 6.13 18.14
C THR A 22 -4.27 5.46 19.12
N LYS A 23 -2.98 5.67 18.94
CA LYS A 23 -1.90 5.06 19.73
C LYS A 23 -2.09 5.28 21.23
N GLN A 24 -2.06 4.19 22.00
CA GLN A 24 -2.12 4.21 23.45
C GLN A 24 -0.92 3.45 23.99
N PRO A 25 -0.09 4.10 24.84
CA PRO A 25 1.04 3.40 25.43
C PRO A 25 0.58 2.46 26.55
N TYR A 26 1.28 1.36 26.70
CA TYR A 26 1.11 0.48 27.86
C TYR A 26 2.46 -0.14 28.21
N ILE A 27 2.58 -0.54 29.48
CA ILE A 27 3.80 -1.17 29.98
C ILE A 27 3.57 -2.68 30.05
N ASP A 28 4.44 -3.44 29.42
CA ASP A 28 4.36 -4.90 29.42
C ASP A 28 4.79 -5.44 30.79
N ASP A 29 3.99 -6.34 31.36
CA ASP A 29 4.26 -6.92 32.66
C ASP A 29 5.45 -7.88 32.68
N VAL A 30 5.82 -8.43 31.51
CA VAL A 30 6.89 -9.41 31.40
C VAL A 30 8.26 -8.73 31.31
N ASP A 31 8.43 -7.74 30.43
CA ASP A 31 9.73 -7.10 30.18
C ASP A 31 9.84 -5.68 30.72
N GLY A 32 8.75 -5.09 31.21
CA GLY A 32 8.74 -3.74 31.77
C GLY A 32 8.90 -2.62 30.76
N GLN A 33 8.85 -2.93 29.47
CA GLN A 33 9.01 -1.94 28.43
C GLN A 33 7.67 -1.35 27.98
N THR A 34 7.74 -0.16 27.38
CA THR A 34 6.57 0.52 26.85
C THR A 34 6.32 0.08 25.42
N TYR A 35 5.10 -0.37 25.17
CA TYR A 35 4.61 -0.70 23.84
C TYR A 35 3.39 0.15 23.52
N TYR A 36 2.92 0.07 22.29
CA TYR A 36 1.77 0.85 21.84
C TYR A 36 0.68 -0.07 21.33
N GLN A 37 -0.56 0.32 21.62
CA GLN A 37 -1.75 -0.36 21.15
C GLN A 37 -2.55 0.61 20.31
N TYR A 38 -3.03 0.16 19.16
CA TYR A 38 -3.80 0.98 18.22
C TYR A 38 -5.24 0.49 18.16
N SER A 39 -6.14 1.40 17.77
CA SER A 39 -7.54 1.06 17.47
C SER A 39 -7.81 1.42 16.02
N PRO A 40 -7.20 0.70 15.06
CA PRO A 40 -7.26 1.08 13.66
C PRO A 40 -8.62 0.81 13.05
N LYS A 41 -9.00 1.69 12.13
CA LYS A 41 -10.22 1.56 11.35
C LYS A 41 -9.93 1.31 9.87
N TYR A 42 -8.78 1.79 9.38
CA TYR A 42 -8.48 1.81 7.95
C TYR A 42 -7.29 0.92 7.57
N PHE A 43 -6.29 0.82 8.43
CA PHE A 43 -5.05 0.09 8.12
C PHE A 43 -4.57 -0.75 9.30
N ASP A 44 -3.91 -1.86 8.97
CA ASP A 44 -3.24 -2.71 9.97
C ASP A 44 -1.92 -2.06 10.36
N ILE A 45 -1.97 -1.18 11.34
CA ILE A 45 -0.83 -0.35 11.76
C ILE A 45 0.35 -1.20 12.23
N ASP A 46 0.07 -2.21 13.05
CA ASP A 46 1.14 -3.06 13.60
C ASP A 46 1.93 -3.76 12.49
N GLN A 47 1.21 -4.32 11.52
CA GLN A 47 1.87 -5.01 10.42
C GLN A 47 2.66 -4.05 9.53
N LEU A 48 2.12 -2.86 9.30
CA LEU A 48 2.82 -1.85 8.50
C LEU A 48 4.14 -1.42 9.13
N PHE A 49 4.15 -1.18 10.43
CA PHE A 49 5.39 -0.78 11.11
C PHE A 49 6.42 -1.90 11.13
N VAL A 50 5.96 -3.15 11.24
CA VAL A 50 6.87 -4.30 11.18
C VAL A 50 7.47 -4.45 9.78
N ASP A 51 6.63 -4.44 8.75
CA ASP A 51 7.06 -4.73 7.38
C ASP A 51 7.89 -3.61 6.77
N TYR A 52 7.58 -2.36 7.10
CA TYR A 52 8.27 -1.18 6.55
C TYR A 52 9.26 -0.54 7.51
N ASP A 53 9.42 -1.10 8.72
CA ASP A 53 10.40 -0.67 9.70
C ASP A 53 10.33 0.84 10.02
N TRP A 54 9.12 1.34 10.26
CA TRP A 54 8.91 2.74 10.60
C TRP A 54 9.00 2.98 12.10
N ASP A 55 9.44 4.20 12.46
CA ASP A 55 9.55 4.61 13.87
C ASP A 55 8.19 5.05 14.41
N GLU A 56 7.63 4.26 15.32
CA GLU A 56 6.33 4.55 15.93
C GLU A 56 6.32 5.84 16.75
N GLU A 57 7.47 6.28 17.24
CA GLU A 57 7.53 7.46 18.07
C GLU A 57 7.60 8.77 17.29
N ASN A 58 8.04 8.69 16.02
CA ASN A 58 8.27 9.85 15.18
C ASN A 58 7.47 9.82 13.88
N PHE A 59 6.27 9.27 13.92
CA PHE A 59 5.42 9.22 12.73
C PHE A 59 4.65 10.53 12.57
N SER A 60 4.42 10.93 11.31
CA SER A 60 3.74 12.19 10.96
C SER A 60 2.88 11.97 9.73
N LEU A 61 2.06 12.96 9.38
CA LEU A 61 1.28 12.89 8.14
C LEU A 61 2.19 12.76 6.91
N MET A 62 3.32 13.49 6.91
CA MET A 62 4.30 13.38 5.82
C MET A 62 4.82 11.95 5.69
N LYS A 63 5.14 11.31 6.82
CA LYS A 63 5.61 9.92 6.81
C LYS A 63 4.49 8.97 6.39
N ALA A 64 3.25 9.26 6.75
CA ALA A 64 2.11 8.47 6.29
C ALA A 64 1.96 8.55 4.77
N GLN A 65 2.11 9.74 4.19
CA GLN A 65 2.10 9.91 2.74
C GLN A 65 3.21 9.08 2.08
N HIS A 66 4.39 9.11 2.67
CA HIS A 66 5.53 8.37 2.16
C HIS A 66 5.27 6.86 2.21
N LEU A 67 4.70 6.38 3.31
CA LEU A 67 4.39 4.97 3.47
C LEU A 67 3.33 4.51 2.47
N ILE A 68 2.30 5.32 2.23
CA ILE A 68 1.29 5.03 1.21
C ILE A 68 1.96 4.90 -0.17
N ALA A 69 2.87 5.82 -0.51
CA ALA A 69 3.60 5.75 -1.77
C ALA A 69 4.40 4.45 -1.88
N ASN A 70 5.08 4.06 -0.81
CA ASN A 70 5.87 2.82 -0.78
C ASN A 70 4.98 1.58 -0.98
N MET A 71 3.79 1.58 -0.40
CA MET A 71 2.88 0.43 -0.51
C MET A 71 2.39 0.19 -1.93
N VAL A 72 2.47 1.19 -2.79
CA VAL A 72 1.99 1.06 -4.17
C VAL A 72 3.13 1.18 -5.21
N GLY A 73 4.38 1.07 -4.75
CA GLY A 73 5.52 0.91 -5.65
C GLY A 73 6.32 2.15 -5.94
N PHE A 74 6.08 3.25 -5.25
CA PHE A 74 6.87 4.47 -5.41
C PHE A 74 7.87 4.60 -4.26
N ASN A 75 9.06 5.12 -4.55
CA ASN A 75 10.07 5.32 -3.53
C ASN A 75 9.70 6.43 -2.55
N LYS A 76 9.00 7.46 -3.01
CA LYS A 76 8.59 8.58 -2.16
C LYS A 76 7.30 9.21 -2.69
N TRP A 77 6.68 10.00 -1.83
CA TRP A 77 5.42 10.68 -2.13
C TRP A 77 5.51 11.57 -3.36
N ALA A 78 6.64 12.29 -3.52
CA ALA A 78 6.82 13.17 -4.67
C ALA A 78 6.76 12.41 -5.99
N ASP A 79 7.28 11.18 -6.02
CA ASP A 79 7.25 10.35 -7.22
C ASP A 79 5.82 9.96 -7.58
N LEU A 80 5.01 9.64 -6.56
CA LEU A 80 3.59 9.34 -6.77
C LEU A 80 2.87 10.55 -7.37
N LEU A 81 3.12 11.74 -6.84
CA LEU A 81 2.47 12.96 -7.32
C LEU A 81 2.83 13.29 -8.77
N LYS A 82 4.01 12.87 -9.23
CA LYS A 82 4.49 13.13 -10.60
C LYS A 82 4.13 12.02 -11.58
N ALA A 83 3.56 10.91 -11.11
CA ALA A 83 3.31 9.74 -11.94
C ALA A 83 2.27 10.03 -13.01
N GLN A 84 2.34 9.26 -14.09
CA GLN A 84 1.37 9.34 -15.18
C GLN A 84 0.02 8.79 -14.74
N PRO A 85 -1.08 9.21 -15.40
CA PRO A 85 -2.42 8.74 -15.01
C PRO A 85 -2.55 7.22 -14.94
N GLU A 86 -1.95 6.49 -15.88
CA GLU A 86 -2.01 5.03 -15.91
C GLU A 86 -1.28 4.41 -14.73
N GLU A 87 -0.15 5.00 -14.33
CA GLU A 87 0.59 4.54 -13.15
C GLU A 87 -0.22 4.76 -11.88
N LEU A 88 -0.90 5.90 -11.78
CA LEU A 88 -1.73 6.22 -10.62
C LEU A 88 -2.96 5.33 -10.54
N GLU A 89 -3.58 5.04 -11.68
CA GLU A 89 -4.73 4.14 -11.71
C GLU A 89 -4.32 2.73 -11.28
N LEU A 90 -3.19 2.23 -11.76
CA LEU A 90 -2.67 0.93 -11.35
C LEU A 90 -2.36 0.91 -9.86
N ALA A 91 -1.70 1.95 -9.35
CA ALA A 91 -1.39 2.07 -7.93
C ALA A 91 -2.66 2.05 -7.07
N HIS A 92 -3.71 2.75 -7.52
CA HIS A 92 -5.01 2.76 -6.85
C HIS A 92 -5.59 1.35 -6.77
N LEU A 93 -5.57 0.62 -7.90
CA LEU A 93 -6.08 -0.73 -7.96
C LEU A 93 -5.26 -1.70 -7.09
N LEU A 94 -3.94 -1.51 -7.06
CA LEU A 94 -3.07 -2.33 -6.21
C LEU A 94 -3.39 -2.15 -4.72
N LEU A 95 -3.64 -0.92 -4.30
CA LEU A 95 -3.99 -0.68 -2.91
C LEU A 95 -5.36 -1.24 -2.54
N ASP A 96 -6.34 -1.11 -3.44
CA ASP A 96 -7.70 -1.59 -3.19
C ASP A 96 -7.86 -3.11 -3.33
N ASN A 97 -6.89 -3.80 -3.92
CA ASN A 97 -7.00 -5.23 -4.21
C ASN A 97 -5.86 -6.05 -3.63
N GLN A 98 -5.35 -5.64 -2.46
CA GLN A 98 -4.24 -6.35 -1.81
C GLN A 98 -4.60 -7.80 -1.45
N GLU A 99 -5.87 -8.11 -1.30
CA GLU A 99 -6.33 -9.48 -1.05
C GLU A 99 -6.12 -10.39 -2.26
N LYS A 100 -5.96 -9.83 -3.44
CA LYS A 100 -5.74 -10.59 -4.67
C LYS A 100 -4.27 -10.81 -4.97
N ILE A 101 -3.45 -9.77 -4.76
CA ILE A 101 -2.01 -9.86 -4.97
C ILE A 101 -1.31 -8.72 -4.22
N HIS A 102 -0.20 -9.05 -3.58
CA HIS A 102 0.67 -8.06 -2.92
C HIS A 102 1.58 -7.38 -3.94
N LEU A 103 2.05 -6.19 -3.60
CA LEU A 103 2.92 -5.40 -4.47
C LEU A 103 4.16 -6.18 -4.93
N GLU A 104 4.82 -6.87 -4.00
CA GLU A 104 6.05 -7.60 -4.34
C GLU A 104 5.78 -8.70 -5.35
N ASP A 105 4.69 -9.43 -5.18
CA ASP A 105 4.30 -10.49 -6.10
C ASP A 105 3.90 -9.92 -7.45
N TRP A 106 3.23 -8.78 -7.47
CA TRP A 106 2.90 -8.08 -8.70
C TRP A 106 4.17 -7.66 -9.45
N ASN A 107 5.13 -7.07 -8.74
CA ASN A 107 6.39 -6.67 -9.35
C ASN A 107 7.15 -7.86 -9.94
N MET A 108 7.16 -8.99 -9.23
CA MET A 108 7.77 -10.21 -9.72
C MET A 108 7.05 -10.77 -10.95
N TYR A 109 5.73 -10.72 -10.94
CA TYR A 109 4.90 -11.17 -12.06
C TYR A 109 5.23 -10.38 -13.34
N ILE A 110 5.29 -9.04 -13.22
CA ILE A 110 5.62 -8.18 -14.35
C ILE A 110 7.07 -8.38 -14.81
N ALA A 111 8.01 -8.48 -13.86
CA ALA A 111 9.42 -8.71 -14.20
C ALA A 111 9.59 -10.01 -14.98
N ARG A 112 8.83 -11.04 -14.63
CA ARG A 112 8.89 -12.33 -15.33
C ARG A 112 8.36 -12.21 -16.75
N ILE A 113 7.25 -11.50 -16.95
CA ILE A 113 6.69 -11.26 -18.28
C ILE A 113 7.72 -10.52 -19.15
N GLU A 114 8.31 -9.47 -18.60
CA GLU A 114 9.30 -8.67 -19.31
C GLU A 114 10.52 -9.51 -19.69
N TYR A 115 11.00 -10.32 -18.76
CA TYR A 115 12.14 -11.19 -19.00
C TYR A 115 11.85 -12.23 -20.07
N ASP A 116 10.71 -12.95 -19.95
CA ASP A 116 10.35 -14.03 -20.86
C ASP A 116 10.10 -13.53 -22.29
N ASN A 117 9.62 -12.31 -22.44
CA ASN A 117 9.28 -11.74 -23.73
C ASN A 117 10.30 -10.70 -24.22
N ARG A 118 11.34 -10.44 -23.44
CA ARG A 118 12.41 -9.48 -23.75
C ARG A 118 11.87 -8.11 -24.12
N VAL A 119 10.93 -7.62 -23.31
CA VAL A 119 10.30 -6.31 -23.50
C VAL A 119 10.27 -5.56 -22.18
N VAL A 120 10.07 -4.24 -22.25
CA VAL A 120 9.77 -3.40 -21.10
C VAL A 120 8.34 -2.91 -21.30
N LEU A 121 7.47 -3.24 -20.35
CA LEU A 121 6.07 -2.86 -20.43
C LEU A 121 5.88 -1.41 -20.02
N ASP A 122 5.08 -0.68 -20.79
CA ASP A 122 4.73 0.70 -20.40
C ASP A 122 3.61 0.69 -19.34
N PRO A 123 3.34 1.84 -18.71
CA PRO A 123 2.30 1.90 -17.67
C PRO A 123 0.91 1.46 -18.14
N ALA A 124 0.52 1.83 -19.36
CA ALA A 124 -0.80 1.45 -19.90
C ALA A 124 -0.92 -0.07 -20.08
N SER A 125 0.14 -0.71 -20.54
CA SER A 125 0.16 -2.16 -20.70
C SER A 125 0.08 -2.89 -19.36
N LYS A 126 0.82 -2.41 -18.37
CA LYS A 126 0.78 -2.99 -17.02
C LYS A 126 -0.62 -2.86 -16.41
N LEU A 127 -1.25 -1.70 -16.58
CA LEU A 127 -2.60 -1.46 -16.09
C LEU A 127 -3.60 -2.43 -16.73
N GLU A 128 -3.50 -2.62 -18.04
CA GLU A 128 -4.39 -3.53 -18.75
C GLU A 128 -4.21 -4.97 -18.29
N ILE A 129 -2.97 -5.40 -18.06
CA ILE A 129 -2.68 -6.74 -17.54
C ILE A 129 -3.33 -6.92 -16.18
N PHE A 130 -3.18 -5.94 -15.29
CA PHE A 130 -3.78 -6.03 -13.97
C PHE A 130 -5.30 -6.19 -14.05
N LYS A 131 -5.94 -5.37 -14.87
CA LYS A 131 -7.39 -5.42 -15.03
C LYS A 131 -7.86 -6.77 -15.58
N LYS A 132 -7.20 -7.28 -16.60
CA LYS A 132 -7.61 -8.54 -17.25
C LYS A 132 -7.33 -9.76 -16.40
N VAL A 133 -6.16 -9.82 -15.76
CA VAL A 133 -5.74 -11.01 -15.03
C VAL A 133 -6.27 -11.04 -13.60
N PHE A 134 -6.23 -9.91 -12.90
CA PHE A 134 -6.54 -9.91 -11.47
C PHE A 134 -7.92 -9.36 -11.13
N LEU A 135 -8.52 -8.56 -12.00
CA LEU A 135 -9.87 -8.03 -11.75
C LEU A 135 -10.95 -8.80 -12.49
N GLU A 136 -10.73 -9.16 -13.74
CA GLU A 136 -11.75 -9.86 -14.55
C GLU A 136 -11.76 -11.36 -14.27
N GLU A 137 -10.60 -11.98 -14.00
CA GLU A 137 -10.54 -13.39 -13.67
C GLU A 137 -10.69 -13.60 -12.16
N GLU A 138 -11.45 -14.62 -11.81
CA GLU A 138 -11.66 -14.98 -10.41
C GLU A 138 -10.59 -15.95 -9.92
N GLY A 139 -10.49 -16.10 -8.59
CA GLY A 139 -9.63 -17.11 -8.00
C GLY A 139 -8.24 -16.64 -7.59
N HIS A 140 -7.91 -15.37 -7.81
CA HIS A 140 -6.64 -14.83 -7.35
C HIS A 140 -6.75 -14.38 -5.90
N HIS A 141 -5.95 -14.98 -5.04
CA HIS A 141 -5.90 -14.63 -3.62
C HIS A 141 -4.45 -14.60 -3.16
N SER A 142 -4.09 -13.51 -2.48
CA SER A 142 -2.77 -13.41 -1.86
C SER A 142 -2.75 -14.28 -0.59
N PRO A 143 -1.63 -14.98 -0.32
CA PRO A 143 -1.47 -15.70 0.97
C PRO A 143 -1.23 -14.73 2.14
N PHE A 144 -1.00 -13.46 1.86
CA PHE A 144 -0.73 -12.45 2.89
C PHE A 144 -1.96 -11.59 3.12
N PRO A 145 -2.26 -11.21 4.37
CA PRO A 145 -3.40 -10.32 4.64
C PRO A 145 -3.14 -8.92 4.09
N PRO A 146 -4.18 -8.21 3.63
CA PRO A 146 -4.01 -6.84 3.16
C PRO A 146 -3.70 -5.89 4.32
N TYR A 147 -2.95 -4.82 4.03
CA TYR A 147 -2.73 -3.75 5.01
C TYR A 147 -3.97 -2.90 5.19
N LYS A 148 -4.74 -2.73 4.12
CA LYS A 148 -5.96 -1.94 4.17
C LYS A 148 -7.09 -2.79 4.74
N LEU A 149 -7.69 -2.34 5.85
CA LEU A 149 -8.76 -3.08 6.50
C LEU A 149 -10.06 -2.96 5.72
N SER A 150 -10.87 -4.03 5.76
CA SER A 150 -12.18 -4.03 5.12
C SER A 150 -13.10 -3.02 5.79
N GLN A 151 -13.79 -2.23 4.97
CA GLN A 151 -14.81 -1.30 5.43
C GLN A 151 -16.17 -1.94 5.18
N LYS A 152 -16.93 -2.16 6.24
CA LYS A 152 -18.26 -2.71 6.16
C LYS A 152 -19.28 -1.72 6.68
#